data_a8cd82b8deb3900ce1884b56e3af082f
#
_entry.id   a8cd82b8deb3900ce1884b56e3af082f
#
_cell.length_a   1.000
_cell.length_b   1.000
_cell.length_c   1.000
_cell.angle_alpha   90.00
_cell.angle_beta   90.00
_cell.angle_gamma   90.00
#
_symmetry.space_group_name_H-M   'P 1'
#
loop_
_entity.id
_entity.type
_entity.pdbx_description
1 polymer ?
#
loop_
_entity_poly.entity_id
_entity_poly.type
_entity_poly.pdbx_seq_one_letter_code
_entity_poly.pdbx_strand_id
1 'polypeptide(L)'
;MVDTKKEQEREELHRAIWAIADDLRGAVDGWDFKSYVLGTMFYRYISENIASYINQGEIDAGNPDFRYEDMSDAEAEQAREGLVQEKGFFILPSELFCNVRAKAASDENLNETLETVFRHIEESAKGSSSEGQFAGLFDDYDVNSNKLGATVAKRNEKLVKLLNGVADMNLGDVKEHDIDAFGDAYEYLMTMYASNAGKSGGEFFTPADVSELLTRLGTVGKKEINKVYDPACGSGSLLLKAEKVLGRDAVRNGFFGQEINITTYNLCRINMFLHDIEFDKFDIACEDTLTNPQHWDDEPFELIVSNPPYSIKWAGDENPLLINDPRFAPAGVLAPKSKADLAFIMHSLAWLASNGTAAIVCFPGIMYRGGAEQKIRKYLVDNNFIDCIIQLPSNLFFGTSIATCIMVLKKGKTDNKVLFIDASSECVKVTNNNKLTPENINKIVDIFAQRAEEAHFSHLAEYSEVQENDYNLSVSTYVEAKDTREKIDIVKLNAKIAQIVARENELRAAIDQIVAEIEG
;
A
#
# COMPACT_ATOMS: atom_id res chain seq x y z
N MET A 1 3.05 18.15 -19.91
CA MET A 1 2.84 17.16 -20.98
C MET A 1 2.93 15.81 -20.28
N VAL A 2 1.85 15.05 -20.23
CA VAL A 2 1.89 13.67 -19.74
C VAL A 2 2.84 12.92 -20.67
N ASP A 3 3.73 12.13 -20.10
CA ASP A 3 4.71 11.37 -20.87
C ASP A 3 3.98 10.21 -21.57
N THR A 4 3.58 10.44 -22.80
CA THR A 4 2.77 9.50 -23.60
C THR A 4 3.45 8.15 -23.80
N LYS A 5 4.80 8.09 -23.72
CA LYS A 5 5.56 6.84 -23.79
C LYS A 5 5.33 5.99 -22.54
N LYS A 6 5.45 6.57 -21.34
CA LYS A 6 5.19 5.89 -20.06
C LYS A 6 3.76 5.36 -19.94
N GLU A 7 2.78 6.14 -20.42
CA GLU A 7 1.39 5.68 -20.44
C GLU A 7 1.20 4.49 -21.38
N GLN A 8 1.81 4.52 -22.56
CA GLN A 8 1.73 3.42 -23.53
C GLN A 8 2.37 2.14 -22.97
N GLU A 9 3.57 2.23 -22.36
CA GLU A 9 4.25 1.11 -21.74
C GLU A 9 3.39 0.46 -20.65
N ARG A 10 2.75 1.27 -19.79
CA ARG A 10 1.81 0.78 -18.77
C ARG A 10 0.56 0.12 -19.35
N GLU A 11 -0.03 0.69 -20.40
CA GLU A 11 -1.20 0.10 -21.05
C GLU A 11 -0.88 -1.25 -21.73
N GLU A 12 0.30 -1.41 -22.28
CA GLU A 12 0.76 -2.68 -22.85
C GLU A 12 0.96 -3.73 -21.77
N LEU A 13 1.58 -3.34 -20.65
CA LEU A 13 1.76 -4.19 -19.50
C LEU A 13 0.41 -4.66 -18.91
N HIS A 14 -0.54 -3.73 -18.73
CA HIS A 14 -1.88 -4.05 -18.23
C HIS A 14 -2.63 -5.03 -19.16
N ARG A 15 -2.50 -4.85 -20.48
CA ARG A 15 -3.09 -5.78 -21.47
C ARG A 15 -2.49 -7.18 -21.38
N ALA A 16 -1.18 -7.30 -21.20
CA ALA A 16 -0.51 -8.58 -21.03
C ALA A 16 -0.98 -9.30 -19.75
N ILE A 17 -1.12 -8.59 -18.64
CA ILE A 17 -1.66 -9.14 -17.38
C ILE A 17 -3.09 -9.66 -17.58
N TRP A 18 -3.95 -8.90 -18.28
CA TRP A 18 -5.31 -9.34 -18.57
C TRP A 18 -5.35 -10.58 -19.47
N ALA A 19 -4.44 -10.71 -20.43
CA ALA A 19 -4.35 -11.90 -21.28
C ALA A 19 -4.07 -13.17 -20.46
N ILE A 20 -3.16 -13.09 -19.48
CA ILE A 20 -2.90 -14.20 -18.55
C ILE A 20 -4.15 -14.50 -17.71
N ALA A 21 -4.86 -13.46 -17.24
CA ALA A 21 -6.09 -13.64 -16.48
C ALA A 21 -7.15 -14.38 -17.28
N ASP A 22 -7.28 -14.08 -18.58
CA ASP A 22 -8.22 -14.78 -19.46
C ASP A 22 -7.82 -16.23 -19.70
N ASP A 23 -6.53 -16.54 -19.83
CA ASP A 23 -6.02 -17.91 -20.00
C ASP A 23 -6.23 -18.80 -18.76
N LEU A 24 -6.24 -18.21 -17.58
CA LEU A 24 -6.49 -18.91 -16.31
C LEU A 24 -7.95 -18.85 -15.85
N ARG A 25 -8.81 -18.13 -16.58
CA ARG A 25 -10.22 -17.92 -16.23
C ARG A 25 -10.97 -19.25 -16.06
N GLY A 26 -11.70 -19.35 -14.94
CA GLY A 26 -12.51 -20.53 -14.61
C GLY A 26 -11.74 -21.70 -14.00
N ALA A 27 -10.41 -21.61 -13.88
CA ALA A 27 -9.61 -22.61 -13.18
C ALA A 27 -9.13 -22.10 -11.80
N VAL A 28 -8.82 -20.80 -11.71
CA VAL A 28 -8.24 -20.16 -10.51
C VAL A 28 -9.13 -18.98 -10.15
N ASP A 29 -9.47 -18.80 -8.88
CA ASP A 29 -10.21 -17.61 -8.46
C ASP A 29 -9.29 -16.37 -8.41
N GLY A 30 -9.89 -15.18 -8.23
CA GLY A 30 -9.14 -13.93 -8.35
C GLY A 30 -8.02 -13.78 -7.32
N TRP A 31 -8.11 -14.43 -6.14
CA TRP A 31 -7.07 -14.38 -5.12
C TRP A 31 -5.88 -15.25 -5.51
N ASP A 32 -6.14 -16.48 -5.86
CA ASP A 32 -5.09 -17.44 -6.24
C ASP A 32 -4.38 -17.02 -7.53
N PHE A 33 -5.14 -16.45 -8.50
CA PHE A 33 -4.57 -15.90 -9.73
C PHE A 33 -3.42 -14.92 -9.44
N LYS A 34 -3.63 -14.00 -8.49
CA LYS A 34 -2.62 -13.02 -8.09
C LYS A 34 -1.34 -13.72 -7.61
N SER A 35 -1.44 -14.70 -6.72
CA SER A 35 -0.28 -15.40 -6.17
C SER A 35 0.53 -16.12 -7.24
N TYR A 36 -0.14 -16.76 -8.20
CA TYR A 36 0.52 -17.43 -9.32
C TYR A 36 1.25 -16.45 -10.25
N VAL A 37 0.61 -15.36 -10.63
CA VAL A 37 1.25 -14.36 -11.52
C VAL A 37 2.40 -13.68 -10.82
N LEU A 38 2.21 -13.23 -9.57
CA LEU A 38 3.27 -12.56 -8.80
C LEU A 38 4.45 -13.47 -8.51
N GLY A 39 4.20 -14.73 -8.10
CA GLY A 39 5.27 -15.70 -7.87
C GLY A 39 6.07 -15.99 -9.15
N THR A 40 5.39 -16.12 -10.31
CA THR A 40 6.06 -16.32 -11.60
C THR A 40 6.84 -15.08 -12.05
N MET A 41 6.29 -13.88 -11.86
CA MET A 41 6.98 -12.62 -12.14
C MET A 41 8.21 -12.46 -11.24
N PHE A 42 8.09 -12.79 -9.97
CA PHE A 42 9.20 -12.75 -9.03
C PHE A 42 10.30 -13.75 -9.42
N TYR A 43 9.95 -14.96 -9.76
CA TYR A 43 10.88 -15.95 -10.26
C TYR A 43 11.63 -15.48 -11.53
N ARG A 44 10.90 -14.88 -12.49
CA ARG A 44 11.51 -14.24 -13.66
C ARG A 44 12.46 -13.13 -13.26
N TYR A 45 12.02 -12.22 -12.39
CA TYR A 45 12.82 -11.09 -11.94
C TYR A 45 14.15 -11.52 -11.31
N ILE A 46 14.13 -12.43 -10.32
CA ILE A 46 15.36 -12.86 -9.65
C ILE A 46 16.28 -13.63 -10.57
N SER A 47 15.72 -14.42 -11.53
CA SER A 47 16.49 -15.14 -12.55
C SER A 47 17.20 -14.16 -13.50
N GLU A 48 16.50 -13.15 -14.00
CA GLU A 48 17.07 -12.13 -14.89
C GLU A 48 18.07 -11.25 -14.14
N ASN A 49 17.79 -10.89 -12.87
CA ASN A 49 18.69 -10.08 -12.04
C ASN A 49 20.03 -10.76 -11.79
N ILE A 50 20.04 -12.03 -11.36
CA ILE A 50 21.28 -12.76 -11.10
C ILE A 50 22.07 -13.02 -12.38
N ALA A 51 21.40 -13.41 -13.48
CA ALA A 51 22.05 -13.64 -14.75
C ALA A 51 22.66 -12.35 -15.31
N SER A 52 21.94 -11.24 -15.28
CA SER A 52 22.43 -9.92 -15.70
C SER A 52 23.63 -9.45 -14.89
N TYR A 53 23.61 -9.66 -13.56
CA TYR A 53 24.71 -9.32 -12.67
C TYR A 53 25.99 -10.08 -13.02
N ILE A 54 25.88 -11.40 -13.19
CA ILE A 54 27.03 -12.27 -13.53
C ILE A 54 27.55 -11.94 -14.93
N ASN A 55 26.65 -11.81 -15.91
CA ASN A 55 27.01 -11.48 -17.29
C ASN A 55 27.73 -10.12 -17.37
N GLN A 56 27.27 -9.10 -16.61
CA GLN A 56 27.94 -7.80 -16.60
C GLN A 56 29.33 -7.89 -15.97
N GLY A 57 29.50 -8.64 -14.87
CA GLY A 57 30.79 -8.85 -14.24
C GLY A 57 31.81 -9.52 -15.19
N GLU A 58 31.37 -10.50 -15.98
CA GLU A 58 32.19 -11.16 -16.98
C GLU A 58 32.55 -10.26 -18.17
N ILE A 59 31.58 -9.44 -18.63
CA ILE A 59 31.84 -8.43 -19.67
C ILE A 59 32.89 -7.43 -19.19
N ASP A 60 32.80 -6.94 -17.96
CA ASP A 60 33.77 -6.02 -17.37
C ASP A 60 35.15 -6.68 -17.18
N ALA A 61 35.18 -7.99 -16.97
CA ALA A 61 36.41 -8.81 -16.92
C ALA A 61 37.02 -9.12 -18.30
N GLY A 62 36.34 -8.73 -19.40
CA GLY A 62 36.83 -8.91 -20.76
C GLY A 62 36.26 -10.10 -21.52
N ASN A 63 35.18 -10.70 -21.03
CA ASN A 63 34.47 -11.83 -21.62
C ASN A 63 33.10 -11.42 -22.19
N PRO A 64 32.99 -10.62 -23.28
CA PRO A 64 31.75 -10.04 -23.74
C PRO A 64 30.72 -11.05 -24.27
N ASP A 65 31.16 -12.22 -24.66
CA ASP A 65 30.34 -13.32 -25.21
C ASP A 65 29.85 -14.28 -24.12
N PHE A 66 30.24 -14.08 -22.88
CA PHE A 66 29.79 -14.91 -21.75
C PHE A 66 28.29 -14.78 -21.52
N ARG A 67 27.66 -15.92 -21.25
CA ARG A 67 26.24 -16.02 -20.87
C ARG A 67 26.11 -17.03 -19.75
N TYR A 68 25.66 -16.56 -18.59
CA TYR A 68 25.42 -17.40 -17.41
C TYR A 68 24.39 -18.50 -17.70
N GLU A 69 23.41 -18.20 -18.54
CA GLU A 69 22.36 -19.11 -18.96
C GLU A 69 22.87 -20.36 -19.70
N ASP A 70 24.03 -20.25 -20.33
CA ASP A 70 24.70 -21.34 -21.11
C ASP A 70 25.73 -22.10 -20.28
N MET A 71 26.02 -21.65 -19.06
CA MET A 71 27.02 -22.28 -18.18
C MET A 71 26.52 -23.63 -17.64
N SER A 72 27.42 -24.56 -17.34
CA SER A 72 27.04 -25.79 -16.66
C SER A 72 26.79 -25.57 -15.17
N ASP A 73 25.81 -26.29 -14.59
CA ASP A 73 25.50 -26.19 -13.16
C ASP A 73 26.72 -26.49 -12.26
N ALA A 74 27.59 -27.45 -12.68
CA ALA A 74 28.78 -27.81 -11.93
C ALA A 74 29.85 -26.70 -11.87
N GLU A 75 29.94 -25.88 -12.91
CA GLU A 75 30.80 -24.69 -12.93
C GLU A 75 30.20 -23.56 -12.11
N ALA A 76 28.87 -23.31 -12.27
CA ALA A 76 28.16 -22.28 -11.55
C ALA A 76 28.18 -22.50 -10.03
N GLU A 77 28.13 -23.76 -9.59
CA GLU A 77 28.15 -24.14 -8.17
C GLU A 77 29.41 -23.63 -7.44
N GLN A 78 30.51 -23.43 -8.16
CA GLN A 78 31.75 -22.90 -7.57
C GLN A 78 31.64 -21.43 -7.15
N ALA A 79 30.71 -20.67 -7.74
CA ALA A 79 30.47 -19.28 -7.43
C ALA A 79 29.34 -19.08 -6.37
N ARG A 80 28.65 -20.15 -5.95
CA ARG A 80 27.49 -20.10 -5.06
C ARG A 80 27.71 -19.22 -3.82
N GLU A 81 28.78 -19.50 -3.07
CA GLU A 81 29.02 -18.81 -1.80
C GLU A 81 29.20 -17.29 -1.99
N GLY A 82 29.96 -16.88 -3.02
CA GLY A 82 30.14 -15.47 -3.35
C GLY A 82 28.84 -14.80 -3.79
N LEU A 83 28.05 -15.46 -4.64
CA LEU A 83 26.77 -14.92 -5.12
C LEU A 83 25.73 -14.79 -4.00
N VAL A 84 25.65 -15.76 -3.09
CA VAL A 84 24.78 -15.65 -1.90
C VAL A 84 25.21 -14.49 -1.01
N GLN A 85 26.50 -14.28 -0.84
CA GLN A 85 27.01 -13.15 -0.05
C GLN A 85 26.67 -11.79 -0.68
N GLU A 86 26.74 -11.69 -2.02
CA GLU A 86 26.55 -10.42 -2.74
C GLU A 86 25.09 -10.14 -3.11
N LYS A 87 24.35 -11.19 -3.55
CA LYS A 87 22.96 -11.05 -4.04
C LYS A 87 21.91 -11.58 -3.08
N GLY A 88 22.32 -12.30 -2.04
CA GLY A 88 21.43 -12.89 -1.04
C GLY A 88 20.90 -14.28 -1.42
N PHE A 89 21.08 -14.74 -2.67
CA PHE A 89 20.55 -16.01 -3.16
C PHE A 89 21.40 -16.56 -4.32
N PHE A 90 21.10 -17.80 -4.72
CA PHE A 90 21.72 -18.43 -5.85
C PHE A 90 20.70 -19.23 -6.67
N ILE A 91 20.83 -19.20 -7.99
CA ILE A 91 20.04 -20.01 -8.93
C ILE A 91 21.00 -20.68 -9.90
N LEU A 92 20.88 -22.01 -10.08
CA LEU A 92 21.64 -22.74 -11.08
C LEU A 92 21.25 -22.32 -12.51
N PRO A 93 22.17 -22.35 -13.48
CA PRO A 93 21.85 -22.05 -14.87
C PRO A 93 20.66 -22.85 -15.42
N SER A 94 20.59 -24.17 -15.15
CA SER A 94 19.47 -25.01 -15.57
C SER A 94 18.13 -24.64 -14.93
N GLU A 95 18.15 -23.94 -13.79
CA GLU A 95 17.00 -23.51 -12.99
C GLU A 95 16.59 -22.06 -13.26
N LEU A 96 17.30 -21.33 -14.13
CA LEU A 96 16.89 -20.00 -14.55
C LEU A 96 15.54 -20.03 -15.29
N PHE A 97 14.74 -19.00 -15.09
CA PHE A 97 13.42 -18.87 -15.70
C PHE A 97 13.42 -19.14 -17.21
N CYS A 98 14.37 -18.60 -17.96
CA CYS A 98 14.50 -18.80 -19.41
C CYS A 98 14.73 -20.28 -19.77
N ASN A 99 15.57 -21.00 -19.02
CA ASN A 99 15.93 -22.38 -19.28
C ASN A 99 14.81 -23.36 -18.86
N VAL A 100 14.14 -23.10 -17.73
CA VAL A 100 12.97 -23.89 -17.32
C VAL A 100 11.81 -23.67 -18.30
N ARG A 101 11.52 -22.43 -18.69
CA ARG A 101 10.50 -22.11 -19.69
C ARG A 101 10.76 -22.80 -21.03
N ALA A 102 11.99 -22.81 -21.52
CA ALA A 102 12.35 -23.43 -22.79
C ALA A 102 12.01 -24.93 -22.85
N LYS A 103 12.04 -25.62 -21.71
CA LYS A 103 11.76 -27.05 -21.56
C LYS A 103 10.32 -27.33 -21.10
N ALA A 104 9.60 -26.34 -20.60
CA ALA A 104 8.33 -26.50 -19.88
C ALA A 104 7.27 -27.26 -20.67
N ALA A 105 7.14 -27.02 -21.97
CA ALA A 105 6.14 -27.70 -22.81
C ALA A 105 6.40 -29.21 -23.01
N SER A 106 7.64 -29.67 -22.79
CA SER A 106 8.05 -31.08 -22.90
C SER A 106 8.30 -31.76 -21.55
N ASP A 107 8.25 -31.00 -20.45
CA ASP A 107 8.44 -31.52 -19.11
C ASP A 107 7.11 -32.03 -18.53
N GLU A 108 6.96 -33.35 -18.49
CA GLU A 108 5.77 -34.02 -17.93
C GLU A 108 5.64 -33.82 -16.41
N ASN A 109 6.74 -33.44 -15.72
CA ASN A 109 6.79 -33.20 -14.28
C ASN A 109 7.08 -31.71 -13.94
N LEU A 110 6.68 -30.77 -14.80
CA LEU A 110 6.95 -29.35 -14.64
C LEU A 110 6.60 -28.80 -13.24
N ASN A 111 5.53 -29.29 -12.63
CA ASN A 111 5.15 -28.92 -11.27
C ASN A 111 6.22 -29.31 -10.25
N GLU A 112 6.80 -30.54 -10.35
CA GLU A 112 7.88 -30.98 -9.45
C GLU A 112 9.21 -30.23 -9.73
N THR A 113 9.47 -29.93 -11.01
CA THR A 113 10.61 -29.11 -11.42
C THR A 113 10.54 -27.72 -10.79
N LEU A 114 9.41 -27.03 -10.89
CA LEU A 114 9.23 -25.70 -10.32
C LEU A 114 9.30 -25.73 -8.78
N GLU A 115 8.66 -26.69 -8.12
CA GLU A 115 8.74 -26.86 -6.66
C GLU A 115 10.20 -27.05 -6.21
N THR A 116 10.98 -27.83 -6.96
CA THR A 116 12.39 -28.07 -6.68
C THR A 116 13.22 -26.79 -6.85
N VAL A 117 12.99 -26.05 -7.93
CA VAL A 117 13.68 -24.76 -8.19
C VAL A 117 13.40 -23.76 -7.06
N PHE A 118 12.14 -23.57 -6.67
CA PHE A 118 11.76 -22.63 -5.61
C PHE A 118 12.41 -23.02 -4.28
N ARG A 119 12.38 -24.29 -3.93
CA ARG A 119 13.07 -24.79 -2.74
C ARG A 119 14.58 -24.56 -2.79
N HIS A 120 15.25 -24.81 -3.93
CA HIS A 120 16.69 -24.58 -4.08
C HIS A 120 17.04 -23.10 -3.93
N ILE A 121 16.21 -22.19 -4.44
CA ILE A 121 16.40 -20.74 -4.26
C ILE A 121 16.33 -20.38 -2.78
N GLU A 122 15.31 -20.80 -2.06
CA GLU A 122 15.16 -20.54 -0.63
C GLU A 122 16.26 -21.18 0.22
N GLU A 123 16.60 -22.44 -0.07
CA GLU A 123 17.68 -23.16 0.63
C GLU A 123 19.06 -22.54 0.37
N SER A 124 19.26 -21.87 -0.78
CA SER A 124 20.53 -21.21 -1.09
C SER A 124 20.87 -20.09 -0.10
N ALA A 125 19.85 -19.41 0.41
CA ALA A 125 20.00 -18.33 1.39
C ALA A 125 20.16 -18.82 2.84
N LYS A 126 19.94 -20.12 3.10
CA LYS A 126 19.93 -20.69 4.45
C LYS A 126 21.29 -20.54 5.14
N GLY A 127 21.28 -20.00 6.37
CA GLY A 127 22.48 -19.73 7.15
C GLY A 127 23.22 -18.46 6.74
N SER A 128 22.74 -17.72 5.75
CA SER A 128 23.27 -16.41 5.36
C SER A 128 22.50 -15.26 6.00
N SER A 129 22.96 -14.02 5.80
CA SER A 129 22.26 -12.82 6.27
C SER A 129 20.93 -12.56 5.57
N SER A 130 20.69 -13.20 4.41
CA SER A 130 19.48 -13.07 3.60
C SER A 130 18.42 -14.15 3.88
N GLU A 131 18.69 -15.11 4.78
CA GLU A 131 17.76 -16.20 5.07
C GLU A 131 16.35 -15.71 5.38
N GLY A 132 16.23 -14.66 6.23
CA GLY A 132 14.94 -14.07 6.60
C GLY A 132 14.14 -13.51 5.42
N GLN A 133 14.82 -13.01 4.38
CA GLN A 133 14.18 -12.43 3.20
C GLN A 133 13.72 -13.49 2.18
N PHE A 134 14.34 -14.69 2.17
CA PHE A 134 14.05 -15.74 1.20
C PHE A 134 13.24 -16.92 1.76
N ALA A 135 13.31 -17.22 3.05
CA ALA A 135 12.59 -18.35 3.64
C ALA A 135 11.07 -18.25 3.45
N GLY A 136 10.46 -19.30 2.87
CA GLY A 136 9.02 -19.41 2.63
C GLY A 136 8.46 -18.38 1.64
N LEU A 137 9.28 -17.82 0.78
CA LEU A 137 8.87 -16.75 -0.15
C LEU A 137 7.95 -17.26 -1.24
N PHE A 138 8.07 -18.55 -1.61
CA PHE A 138 7.24 -19.22 -2.60
C PHE A 138 6.10 -20.06 -2.00
N ASP A 139 5.87 -20.04 -0.67
CA ASP A 139 4.85 -20.87 0.00
C ASP A 139 3.43 -20.66 -0.55
N ASP A 140 3.10 -19.43 -0.97
CA ASP A 140 1.80 -19.09 -1.57
C ASP A 140 1.70 -19.47 -3.06
N TYR A 141 2.77 -20.01 -3.66
CA TYR A 141 2.83 -20.47 -5.05
C TYR A 141 2.76 -22.00 -5.12
N ASP A 142 1.63 -22.59 -4.73
CA ASP A 142 1.41 -24.03 -4.73
C ASP A 142 1.19 -24.58 -6.16
N VAL A 143 2.28 -25.02 -6.79
CA VAL A 143 2.29 -25.63 -8.15
C VAL A 143 1.55 -26.98 -8.21
N ASN A 144 1.28 -27.59 -7.05
CA ASN A 144 0.57 -28.86 -6.91
C ASN A 144 -0.92 -28.70 -6.60
N SER A 145 -1.40 -27.47 -6.48
CA SER A 145 -2.77 -27.16 -6.12
C SER A 145 -3.80 -27.75 -7.11
N ASN A 146 -4.85 -28.35 -6.57
CA ASN A 146 -6.00 -28.79 -7.38
C ASN A 146 -6.74 -27.62 -8.07
N LYS A 147 -6.51 -26.38 -7.64
CA LYS A 147 -7.05 -25.17 -8.27
C LYS A 147 -6.47 -24.97 -9.67
N LEU A 148 -5.21 -25.32 -9.91
CA LEU A 148 -4.60 -25.33 -11.26
C LEU A 148 -5.18 -26.42 -12.14
N GLY A 149 -5.51 -27.59 -11.57
CA GLY A 149 -6.06 -28.71 -12.30
C GLY A 149 -6.11 -29.99 -11.48
N ALA A 150 -7.12 -30.82 -11.74
CA ALA A 150 -7.35 -32.05 -11.00
C ALA A 150 -6.29 -33.16 -11.28
N THR A 151 -5.47 -33.00 -12.33
CA THR A 151 -4.41 -33.96 -12.71
C THR A 151 -3.10 -33.20 -12.95
N VAL A 152 -1.96 -33.90 -12.82
CA VAL A 152 -0.63 -33.31 -13.10
C VAL A 152 -0.59 -32.70 -14.49
N ALA A 153 -1.06 -33.40 -15.51
CA ALA A 153 -1.07 -32.90 -16.89
C ALA A 153 -1.86 -31.57 -17.04
N LYS A 154 -3.01 -31.43 -16.37
CA LYS A 154 -3.80 -30.19 -16.39
C LYS A 154 -3.12 -29.05 -15.62
N ARG A 155 -2.47 -29.38 -14.50
CA ARG A 155 -1.67 -28.39 -13.76
C ARG A 155 -0.51 -27.89 -14.62
N ASN A 156 0.25 -28.81 -15.22
CA ASN A 156 1.39 -28.46 -16.08
C ASN A 156 0.98 -27.66 -17.31
N GLU A 157 -0.17 -27.96 -17.94
CA GLU A 157 -0.73 -27.12 -19.02
C GLU A 157 -0.92 -25.66 -18.58
N LYS A 158 -1.44 -25.44 -17.36
CA LYS A 158 -1.64 -24.10 -16.82
C LYS A 158 -0.33 -23.41 -16.45
N LEU A 159 0.62 -24.15 -15.86
CA LEU A 159 1.95 -23.64 -15.54
C LEU A 159 2.72 -23.23 -16.80
N VAL A 160 2.64 -24.01 -17.89
CA VAL A 160 3.21 -23.63 -19.20
C VAL A 160 2.62 -22.32 -19.72
N LYS A 161 1.28 -22.17 -19.66
CA LYS A 161 0.62 -20.93 -20.07
C LYS A 161 1.05 -19.74 -19.21
N LEU A 162 1.17 -19.94 -17.91
CA LEU A 162 1.60 -18.92 -16.96
C LEU A 162 3.05 -18.47 -17.23
N LEU A 163 3.98 -19.42 -17.38
CA LEU A 163 5.38 -19.13 -17.72
C LEU A 163 5.49 -18.36 -19.05
N ASN A 164 4.76 -18.78 -20.08
CA ASN A 164 4.75 -18.10 -21.37
C ASN A 164 4.12 -16.72 -21.27
N GLY A 165 2.97 -16.58 -20.64
CA GLY A 165 2.30 -15.29 -20.46
C GLY A 165 3.16 -14.28 -19.72
N VAL A 166 3.83 -14.71 -18.63
CA VAL A 166 4.77 -13.83 -17.90
C VAL A 166 6.01 -13.53 -18.73
N ALA A 167 6.52 -14.49 -19.52
CA ALA A 167 7.68 -14.25 -20.40
C ALA A 167 7.36 -13.25 -21.53
N ASP A 168 6.12 -13.25 -22.03
CA ASP A 168 5.67 -12.35 -23.09
C ASP A 168 5.35 -10.93 -22.60
N MET A 169 5.32 -10.71 -21.28
CA MET A 169 5.27 -9.35 -20.72
C MET A 169 6.54 -8.60 -21.07
N ASN A 170 6.39 -7.40 -21.63
CA ASN A 170 7.51 -6.48 -21.83
C ASN A 170 7.87 -5.83 -20.47
N LEU A 171 8.63 -6.55 -19.65
CA LEU A 171 9.13 -6.05 -18.37
C LEU A 171 10.52 -5.39 -18.49
N GLY A 172 11.08 -5.40 -19.70
CA GLY A 172 12.24 -4.64 -20.15
C GLY A 172 13.59 -5.02 -19.56
N ASP A 173 14.63 -4.51 -20.21
CA ASP A 173 15.92 -4.34 -19.54
C ASP A 173 15.83 -3.03 -18.71
N VAL A 174 16.22 -3.04 -17.44
CA VAL A 174 16.16 -1.89 -16.50
C VAL A 174 16.74 -0.59 -17.09
N LYS A 175 17.61 -0.72 -18.12
CA LYS A 175 18.23 0.41 -18.83
C LYS A 175 17.41 0.98 -19.99
N GLU A 176 16.37 0.28 -20.47
CA GLU A 176 15.63 0.64 -21.69
C GLU A 176 14.23 1.22 -21.41
N HIS A 177 13.69 1.04 -20.20
CA HIS A 177 12.35 1.50 -19.81
C HIS A 177 12.39 2.79 -18.99
N ASP A 178 11.41 3.65 -19.27
CA ASP A 178 11.14 4.86 -18.47
C ASP A 178 10.29 4.56 -17.23
N ILE A 179 9.83 3.30 -17.06
CA ILE A 179 9.04 2.85 -15.92
C ILE A 179 9.75 1.69 -15.19
N ASP A 180 9.45 1.55 -13.91
CA ASP A 180 9.73 0.37 -13.12
C ASP A 180 8.70 -0.72 -13.49
N ALA A 181 8.96 -1.47 -14.56
CA ALA A 181 7.94 -2.33 -15.16
C ALA A 181 7.50 -3.49 -14.24
N PHE A 182 8.41 -4.07 -13.46
CA PHE A 182 8.07 -5.11 -12.49
C PHE A 182 7.23 -4.55 -11.34
N GLY A 183 7.64 -3.41 -10.77
CA GLY A 183 6.89 -2.73 -9.72
C GLY A 183 5.55 -2.20 -10.21
N ASP A 184 5.47 -1.61 -11.41
CA ASP A 184 4.20 -1.16 -12.01
C ASP A 184 3.24 -2.34 -12.26
N ALA A 185 3.75 -3.50 -12.70
CA ALA A 185 2.94 -4.72 -12.85
C ALA A 185 2.40 -5.21 -11.50
N TYR A 186 3.23 -5.20 -10.47
CA TYR A 186 2.81 -5.54 -9.11
C TYR A 186 1.70 -4.60 -8.61
N GLU A 187 1.90 -3.29 -8.68
CA GLU A 187 0.92 -2.28 -8.24
C GLU A 187 -0.42 -2.43 -9.00
N TYR A 188 -0.35 -2.70 -10.29
CA TYR A 188 -1.55 -2.94 -11.10
C TYR A 188 -2.32 -4.19 -10.67
N LEU A 189 -1.62 -5.32 -10.49
CA LEU A 189 -2.23 -6.57 -10.01
C LEU A 189 -2.89 -6.38 -8.64
N MET A 190 -2.23 -5.68 -7.72
CA MET A 190 -2.77 -5.40 -6.39
C MET A 190 -4.01 -4.50 -6.47
N THR A 191 -3.99 -3.46 -7.31
CA THR A 191 -5.13 -2.54 -7.51
C THR A 191 -6.33 -3.27 -8.15
N MET A 192 -6.09 -4.07 -9.18
CA MET A 192 -7.12 -4.87 -9.85
C MET A 192 -7.77 -5.85 -8.87
N TYR A 193 -6.95 -6.46 -8.01
CA TYR A 193 -7.41 -7.36 -6.97
C TYR A 193 -8.24 -6.63 -5.92
N ALA A 194 -7.73 -5.55 -5.33
CA ALA A 194 -8.42 -4.77 -4.29
C ALA A 194 -9.79 -4.25 -4.77
N SER A 195 -9.89 -3.84 -6.03
CA SER A 195 -11.15 -3.37 -6.63
C SER A 195 -12.21 -4.47 -6.78
N ASN A 196 -11.79 -5.73 -6.92
CA ASN A 196 -12.68 -6.88 -7.14
C ASN A 196 -12.99 -7.66 -5.85
N ALA A 197 -12.14 -7.58 -4.83
CA ALA A 197 -12.27 -8.35 -3.58
C ALA A 197 -13.28 -7.79 -2.56
N GLY A 198 -13.93 -6.67 -2.85
CA GLY A 198 -14.92 -6.04 -1.96
C GLY A 198 -14.30 -5.58 -0.63
N LYS A 199 -14.97 -5.88 0.51
CA LYS A 199 -14.52 -5.41 1.84
C LYS A 199 -13.13 -5.91 2.23
N SER A 200 -12.76 -7.10 1.84
CA SER A 200 -11.45 -7.70 2.18
C SER A 200 -10.28 -7.07 1.44
N GLY A 201 -10.51 -6.52 0.24
CA GLY A 201 -9.43 -5.90 -0.55
C GLY A 201 -8.93 -4.58 0.01
N GLY A 202 -9.80 -3.83 0.70
CA GLY A 202 -9.44 -2.53 1.30
C GLY A 202 -8.60 -2.63 2.58
N GLU A 203 -8.54 -3.81 3.20
CA GLU A 203 -7.77 -4.03 4.43
C GLU A 203 -6.26 -4.19 4.16
N PHE A 204 -5.86 -4.53 2.91
CA PHE A 204 -4.49 -4.88 2.56
C PHE A 204 -3.83 -3.91 1.57
N PHE A 205 -4.54 -2.91 1.09
CA PHE A 205 -4.04 -2.02 0.06
C PHE A 205 -4.43 -0.56 0.31
N THR A 206 -3.43 0.30 0.44
CA THR A 206 -3.62 1.75 0.53
C THR A 206 -3.56 2.37 -0.86
N PRO A 207 -4.54 3.20 -1.28
CA PRO A 207 -4.50 3.88 -2.57
C PRO A 207 -3.21 4.68 -2.77
N ALA A 208 -2.65 4.63 -3.97
CA ALA A 208 -1.35 5.21 -4.28
C ALA A 208 -1.27 6.73 -4.04
N ASP A 209 -2.38 7.45 -4.25
CA ASP A 209 -2.51 8.88 -3.98
C ASP A 209 -2.50 9.19 -2.47
N VAL A 210 -3.15 8.36 -1.65
CA VAL A 210 -3.08 8.48 -0.18
C VAL A 210 -1.68 8.14 0.32
N SER A 211 -1.05 7.09 -0.23
CA SER A 211 0.34 6.73 0.09
C SER A 211 1.31 7.86 -0.23
N GLU A 212 1.12 8.55 -1.36
CA GLU A 212 1.90 9.73 -1.72
C GLU A 212 1.69 10.87 -0.73
N LEU A 213 0.44 11.15 -0.37
CA LEU A 213 0.13 12.20 0.60
C LEU A 213 0.80 11.93 1.96
N LEU A 214 0.67 10.71 2.50
CA LEU A 214 1.30 10.33 3.78
C LEU A 214 2.81 10.52 3.75
N THR A 215 3.46 10.02 2.69
CA THR A 215 4.91 10.14 2.54
C THR A 215 5.34 11.59 2.42
N ARG A 216 4.66 12.39 1.61
CA ARG A 216 4.99 13.82 1.44
C ARG A 216 4.79 14.62 2.73
N LEU A 217 3.75 14.34 3.51
CA LEU A 217 3.57 14.93 4.84
C LEU A 217 4.71 14.56 5.80
N GLY A 218 5.13 13.30 5.76
CA GLY A 218 6.22 12.79 6.61
C GLY A 218 7.61 13.28 6.23
N THR A 219 7.79 13.74 4.99
CA THR A 219 9.10 14.14 4.43
C THR A 219 9.23 15.63 4.13
N VAL A 220 8.26 16.47 4.55
CA VAL A 220 8.34 17.92 4.36
C VAL A 220 9.66 18.46 4.92
N GLY A 221 10.42 19.17 4.07
CA GLY A 221 11.71 19.76 4.41
C GLY A 221 12.89 18.78 4.46
N LYS A 222 12.69 17.51 4.14
CA LYS A 222 13.73 16.48 4.09
C LYS A 222 14.06 16.13 2.64
N LYS A 223 15.33 15.91 2.35
CA LYS A 223 15.82 15.40 1.05
C LYS A 223 16.16 13.91 1.11
N GLU A 224 16.43 13.42 2.29
CA GLU A 224 16.81 12.05 2.60
C GLU A 224 16.34 11.71 4.00
N ILE A 225 16.17 10.45 4.28
CA ILE A 225 15.78 9.91 5.59
C ILE A 225 16.63 8.70 5.93
N ASN A 226 16.78 8.43 7.21
CA ASN A 226 17.58 7.31 7.66
C ASN A 226 16.84 5.99 7.46
N LYS A 227 15.69 5.83 8.14
CA LYS A 227 14.89 4.61 8.14
C LYS A 227 13.41 4.94 7.99
N VAL A 228 12.69 4.09 7.23
CA VAL A 228 11.21 4.11 7.12
C VAL A 228 10.63 2.92 7.86
N TYR A 229 9.51 3.12 8.55
CA TYR A 229 8.80 2.06 9.26
C TYR A 229 7.29 2.10 9.03
N ASP A 230 6.70 0.92 8.90
CA ASP A 230 5.24 0.73 8.92
C ASP A 230 4.88 -0.44 9.87
N PRO A 231 4.19 -0.16 11.01
CA PRO A 231 3.78 -1.18 11.99
C PRO A 231 2.69 -2.14 11.50
N ALA A 232 2.09 -1.90 10.35
CA ALA A 232 1.08 -2.74 9.71
C ALA A 232 1.24 -2.65 8.18
N CYS A 233 2.42 -3.10 7.71
CA CYS A 233 2.93 -2.74 6.38
C CYS A 233 2.12 -3.33 5.22
N GLY A 234 1.27 -4.32 5.46
CA GLY A 234 0.50 -4.94 4.40
C GLY A 234 1.41 -5.44 3.27
N SER A 235 1.15 -5.03 2.06
CA SER A 235 1.96 -5.36 0.88
C SER A 235 3.21 -4.48 0.69
N GLY A 236 3.53 -3.57 1.61
CA GLY A 236 4.72 -2.72 1.57
C GLY A 236 4.62 -1.48 0.67
N SER A 237 3.49 -1.23 0.03
CA SER A 237 3.34 -0.11 -0.92
C SER A 237 3.58 1.27 -0.28
N LEU A 238 3.26 1.44 1.02
CA LEU A 238 3.55 2.66 1.76
C LEU A 238 5.05 2.85 1.99
N LEU A 239 5.76 1.79 2.35
CA LEU A 239 7.21 1.84 2.56
C LEU A 239 7.94 2.28 1.29
N LEU A 240 7.64 1.64 0.16
CA LEU A 240 8.25 1.93 -1.15
C LEU A 240 7.93 3.33 -1.68
N LYS A 241 6.83 3.94 -1.22
CA LYS A 241 6.48 5.29 -1.67
C LYS A 241 7.50 6.34 -1.23
N ALA A 242 8.23 6.10 -0.14
CA ALA A 242 9.28 7.01 0.34
C ALA A 242 10.39 7.18 -0.71
N GLU A 243 10.84 6.10 -1.33
CA GLU A 243 11.83 6.15 -2.41
C GLU A 243 11.28 6.85 -3.67
N LYS A 244 10.03 6.55 -4.05
CA LYS A 244 9.39 7.20 -5.22
C LYS A 244 9.22 8.72 -5.03
N VAL A 245 9.03 9.19 -3.80
CA VAL A 245 8.84 10.63 -3.48
C VAL A 245 10.17 11.36 -3.32
N LEU A 246 11.13 10.76 -2.63
CA LEU A 246 12.43 11.40 -2.32
C LEU A 246 13.48 11.17 -3.39
N GLY A 247 13.37 10.10 -4.15
CA GLY A 247 14.35 9.61 -5.12
C GLY A 247 15.08 8.36 -4.66
N ARG A 248 15.70 7.67 -5.61
CA ARG A 248 16.49 6.46 -5.36
C ARG A 248 17.62 6.79 -4.37
N ASP A 249 17.93 5.87 -3.48
CA ASP A 249 18.95 5.99 -2.43
C ASP A 249 18.69 7.05 -1.34
N ALA A 250 17.54 7.71 -1.37
CA ALA A 250 17.19 8.72 -0.35
C ALA A 250 16.84 8.10 1.01
N VAL A 251 16.50 6.80 1.04
CA VAL A 251 16.32 6.02 2.27
C VAL A 251 17.63 5.28 2.56
N ARG A 252 18.45 5.80 3.48
CA ARG A 252 19.84 5.37 3.64
C ARG A 252 20.01 3.99 4.27
N ASN A 253 19.27 3.72 5.36
CA ASN A 253 19.42 2.51 6.19
C ASN A 253 18.21 1.58 6.11
N GLY A 254 17.35 1.78 5.11
CA GLY A 254 16.37 0.81 4.68
C GLY A 254 14.95 0.96 5.20
N PHE A 255 14.18 -0.06 4.87
CA PHE A 255 12.74 -0.14 5.05
C PHE A 255 12.41 -1.22 6.08
N PHE A 256 11.61 -0.89 7.07
CA PHE A 256 11.23 -1.77 8.16
C PHE A 256 9.72 -1.89 8.21
N GLY A 257 9.23 -3.09 8.44
CA GLY A 257 7.79 -3.31 8.51
C GLY A 257 7.43 -4.52 9.35
N GLN A 258 6.19 -4.54 9.80
CA GLN A 258 5.66 -5.70 10.48
C GLN A 258 4.24 -6.00 9.99
N GLU A 259 3.95 -7.28 9.74
CA GLU A 259 2.67 -7.76 9.22
C GLU A 259 2.30 -9.07 9.92
N ILE A 260 1.05 -9.19 10.35
CA ILE A 260 0.58 -10.38 11.07
C ILE A 260 0.19 -11.52 10.12
N ASN A 261 -0.23 -11.21 8.91
CA ASN A 261 -0.69 -12.19 7.93
C ASN A 261 0.48 -12.68 7.08
N ILE A 262 0.76 -13.99 7.13
CA ILE A 262 1.90 -14.62 6.44
C ILE A 262 1.87 -14.40 4.91
N THR A 263 0.71 -14.54 4.27
CA THR A 263 0.59 -14.32 2.83
C THR A 263 0.88 -12.87 2.45
N THR A 264 0.36 -11.91 3.22
CA THR A 264 0.61 -10.48 3.00
C THR A 264 2.06 -10.10 3.29
N TYR A 265 2.67 -10.72 4.31
CA TYR A 265 4.09 -10.61 4.61
C TYR A 265 4.96 -11.09 3.43
N ASN A 266 4.64 -12.27 2.84
CA ASN A 266 5.35 -12.77 1.65
C ASN A 266 5.20 -11.80 0.47
N LEU A 267 3.99 -11.27 0.25
CA LEU A 267 3.74 -10.26 -0.79
C LEU A 267 4.57 -8.99 -0.58
N CYS A 268 4.75 -8.55 0.66
CA CYS A 268 5.58 -7.39 0.98
C CYS A 268 7.04 -7.62 0.58
N ARG A 269 7.63 -8.77 0.93
CA ARG A 269 9.02 -9.11 0.57
C ARG A 269 9.20 -9.21 -0.95
N ILE A 270 8.28 -9.87 -1.65
CA ILE A 270 8.26 -9.91 -3.12
C ILE A 270 8.20 -8.50 -3.71
N ASN A 271 7.36 -7.63 -3.14
CA ASN A 271 7.22 -6.25 -3.58
C ASN A 271 8.53 -5.46 -3.44
N MET A 272 9.25 -5.63 -2.31
CA MET A 272 10.56 -5.00 -2.12
C MET A 272 11.52 -5.40 -3.24
N PHE A 273 11.66 -6.69 -3.51
CA PHE A 273 12.53 -7.19 -4.58
C PHE A 273 12.11 -6.69 -5.97
N LEU A 274 10.81 -6.73 -6.31
CA LEU A 274 10.31 -6.27 -7.61
C LEU A 274 10.52 -4.77 -7.86
N HIS A 275 10.75 -3.99 -6.81
CA HIS A 275 11.17 -2.58 -6.87
C HIS A 275 12.69 -2.39 -6.75
N ASP A 276 13.47 -3.45 -6.95
CA ASP A 276 14.93 -3.44 -6.93
C ASP A 276 15.53 -2.99 -5.59
N ILE A 277 14.82 -3.27 -4.47
CA ILE A 277 15.36 -3.07 -3.13
C ILE A 277 16.21 -4.28 -2.77
N GLU A 278 17.48 -4.04 -2.46
CA GLU A 278 18.43 -5.08 -2.09
C GLU A 278 18.04 -5.75 -0.75
N PHE A 279 18.39 -7.03 -0.61
CA PHE A 279 17.99 -7.84 0.54
C PHE A 279 18.45 -7.29 1.90
N ASP A 280 19.55 -6.52 1.94
CA ASP A 280 20.09 -5.88 3.13
C ASP A 280 19.48 -4.48 3.42
N LYS A 281 18.59 -4.01 2.54
CA LYS A 281 17.92 -2.71 2.64
C LYS A 281 16.49 -2.79 3.17
N PHE A 282 15.98 -3.97 3.48
CA PHE A 282 14.68 -4.09 4.12
C PHE A 282 14.66 -5.22 5.16
N ASP A 283 13.87 -5.01 6.19
CA ASP A 283 13.55 -6.02 7.20
C ASP A 283 12.05 -5.99 7.51
N ILE A 284 11.36 -7.03 7.08
CA ILE A 284 9.93 -7.21 7.30
C ILE A 284 9.74 -8.40 8.25
N ALA A 285 9.02 -8.20 9.34
CA ALA A 285 8.74 -9.24 10.33
C ALA A 285 7.29 -9.72 10.24
N CYS A 286 7.09 -11.05 10.43
CA CYS A 286 5.77 -11.66 10.45
C CYS A 286 5.33 -11.95 11.89
N GLU A 287 4.72 -10.94 12.54
CA GLU A 287 4.27 -11.04 13.94
C GLU A 287 3.26 -9.94 14.30
N ASP A 288 2.54 -10.10 15.40
CA ASP A 288 1.66 -9.06 15.95
C ASP A 288 2.46 -7.90 16.54
N THR A 289 2.45 -6.76 15.90
CA THR A 289 3.16 -5.54 16.30
C THR A 289 2.82 -5.07 17.71
N LEU A 290 1.57 -5.22 18.13
CA LEU A 290 1.11 -4.68 19.41
C LEU A 290 1.54 -5.55 20.59
N THR A 291 1.65 -6.87 20.40
CA THR A 291 1.97 -7.83 21.45
C THR A 291 3.36 -8.43 21.34
N ASN A 292 3.93 -8.50 20.15
CA ASN A 292 5.27 -9.04 19.87
C ASN A 292 6.02 -8.22 18.80
N PRO A 293 6.36 -6.94 19.07
CA PRO A 293 7.12 -6.11 18.14
C PRO A 293 8.54 -6.64 17.96
N GLN A 294 9.02 -6.64 16.72
CA GLN A 294 10.30 -7.27 16.35
C GLN A 294 11.46 -6.28 16.18
N HIS A 295 11.20 -5.02 15.85
CA HIS A 295 12.24 -4.03 15.52
C HIS A 295 12.69 -3.17 16.74
N TRP A 296 12.87 -3.80 17.90
CA TRP A 296 13.36 -3.12 19.10
C TRP A 296 14.78 -2.56 18.97
N ASP A 297 15.62 -3.25 18.20
CA ASP A 297 17.01 -2.86 18.00
C ASP A 297 17.17 -1.91 16.80
N ASP A 298 16.12 -1.75 15.99
CA ASP A 298 16.12 -0.92 14.79
C ASP A 298 15.61 0.49 15.02
N GLU A 299 14.81 0.69 16.09
CA GLU A 299 14.32 2.03 16.45
C GLU A 299 15.49 2.99 16.81
N PRO A 300 15.31 4.29 16.71
CA PRO A 300 14.13 5.02 16.25
C PRO A 300 14.08 5.20 14.72
N PHE A 301 12.86 5.48 14.23
CA PHE A 301 12.59 5.70 12.81
C PHE A 301 12.33 7.18 12.50
N GLU A 302 12.89 7.70 11.41
CA GLU A 302 12.70 9.09 11.01
C GLU A 302 11.40 9.33 10.24
N LEU A 303 10.92 8.31 9.54
CA LEU A 303 9.63 8.31 8.87
C LEU A 303 8.83 7.08 9.31
N ILE A 304 7.64 7.34 9.84
CA ILE A 304 6.64 6.29 10.06
C ILE A 304 5.42 6.62 9.21
N VAL A 305 5.06 5.73 8.31
CA VAL A 305 3.85 5.82 7.49
C VAL A 305 3.03 4.58 7.71
N SER A 306 1.73 4.71 7.96
CA SER A 306 0.90 3.54 8.19
C SER A 306 -0.57 3.78 7.87
N ASN A 307 -1.22 2.73 7.40
CA ASN A 307 -2.66 2.62 7.35
C ASN A 307 -3.07 1.35 8.15
N PRO A 308 -3.03 1.41 9.50
CA PRO A 308 -3.32 0.26 10.33
C PRO A 308 -4.79 -0.16 10.23
N PRO A 309 -5.13 -1.43 10.53
CA PRO A 309 -6.50 -1.92 10.47
C PRO A 309 -7.40 -1.18 11.46
N TYR A 310 -8.60 -0.76 11.01
CA TYR A 310 -9.52 0.06 11.81
C TYR A 310 -10.35 -0.77 12.78
N SER A 311 -10.42 -0.32 14.03
CA SER A 311 -11.32 -0.84 15.06
C SER A 311 -11.26 -2.36 15.26
N ILE A 312 -10.08 -2.95 15.12
CA ILE A 312 -9.86 -4.37 15.40
C ILE A 312 -9.71 -4.62 16.90
N LYS A 313 -9.99 -5.86 17.31
CA LYS A 313 -9.70 -6.33 18.67
C LYS A 313 -8.20 -6.61 18.82
N TRP A 314 -7.69 -6.36 20.00
CA TRP A 314 -6.32 -6.68 20.38
C TRP A 314 -6.26 -7.16 21.84
N ALA A 315 -5.10 -7.58 22.34
CA ALA A 315 -4.95 -8.08 23.70
C ALA A 315 -5.35 -7.04 24.76
N GLY A 316 -4.94 -5.79 24.60
CA GLY A 316 -5.32 -4.70 25.50
C GLY A 316 -5.09 -5.03 26.96
N ASP A 317 -6.11 -4.80 27.81
CA ASP A 317 -6.13 -5.04 29.24
C ASP A 317 -6.23 -6.53 29.64
N GLU A 318 -6.45 -7.44 28.69
CA GLU A 318 -6.37 -8.89 28.95
C GLU A 318 -4.91 -9.36 29.13
N ASN A 319 -3.92 -8.63 28.61
CA ASN A 319 -2.52 -8.86 28.90
C ASN A 319 -2.01 -7.81 29.91
N PRO A 320 -1.86 -8.17 31.20
CA PRO A 320 -1.47 -7.24 32.26
C PRO A 320 -0.06 -6.67 32.09
N LEU A 321 0.78 -7.25 31.24
CA LEU A 321 2.12 -6.73 30.96
C LEU A 321 2.09 -5.49 30.09
N LEU A 322 1.08 -5.34 29.24
CA LEU A 322 0.99 -4.21 28.31
C LEU A 322 0.83 -2.85 28.99
N ILE A 323 0.27 -2.80 30.19
CA ILE A 323 0.14 -1.53 30.92
C ILE A 323 1.51 -0.95 31.35
N ASN A 324 2.52 -1.82 31.46
CA ASN A 324 3.89 -1.45 31.82
C ASN A 324 4.81 -1.41 30.58
N ASP A 325 4.30 -1.75 29.39
CA ASP A 325 5.05 -1.68 28.16
C ASP A 325 5.44 -0.22 27.88
N PRO A 326 6.72 0.09 27.62
CA PRO A 326 7.20 1.47 27.45
C PRO A 326 6.52 2.21 26.29
N ARG A 327 5.90 1.49 25.35
CA ARG A 327 5.13 2.09 24.25
C ARG A 327 3.79 2.66 24.72
N PHE A 328 3.14 2.03 25.71
CA PHE A 328 1.78 2.35 26.17
C PHE A 328 1.72 2.98 27.55
N ALA A 329 2.63 2.62 28.44
CA ALA A 329 2.69 3.08 29.83
C ALA A 329 2.62 4.62 30.00
N PRO A 330 3.24 5.45 29.12
CA PRO A 330 3.24 6.89 29.30
C PRO A 330 1.85 7.55 29.29
N ALA A 331 0.86 6.97 28.60
CA ALA A 331 -0.51 7.46 28.59
C ALA A 331 -1.29 7.09 29.88
N GLY A 332 -0.76 6.20 30.72
CA GLY A 332 -1.40 5.74 31.95
C GLY A 332 -2.67 4.90 31.73
N VAL A 333 -2.99 4.56 30.50
CA VAL A 333 -4.16 3.78 30.12
C VAL A 333 -3.92 3.10 28.77
N LEU A 334 -4.44 1.88 28.62
CA LEU A 334 -4.41 1.18 27.34
C LEU A 334 -5.58 1.60 26.45
N ALA A 335 -5.38 1.53 25.13
CA ALA A 335 -6.48 1.61 24.19
C ALA A 335 -7.52 0.52 24.46
N PRO A 336 -8.82 0.76 24.18
CA PRO A 336 -9.84 -0.26 24.44
C PRO A 336 -9.54 -1.56 23.70
N LYS A 337 -9.69 -2.72 24.35
CA LYS A 337 -9.43 -4.03 23.75
C LYS A 337 -10.24 -4.32 22.48
N SER A 338 -11.36 -3.64 22.29
CA SER A 338 -12.19 -3.75 21.09
C SER A 338 -11.73 -2.86 19.94
N LYS A 339 -10.71 -2.00 20.14
CA LYS A 339 -10.26 -0.96 19.19
C LYS A 339 -8.78 -0.66 19.37
N ALA A 340 -7.97 -1.29 18.56
CA ALA A 340 -6.51 -1.16 18.59
C ALA A 340 -5.97 0.16 18.04
N ASP A 341 -6.82 0.99 17.43
CA ASP A 341 -6.42 2.17 16.65
C ASP A 341 -5.39 3.04 17.40
N LEU A 342 -5.68 3.46 18.64
CA LEU A 342 -4.75 4.28 19.41
C LEU A 342 -3.56 3.50 19.98
N ALA A 343 -3.59 2.16 20.00
CA ALA A 343 -2.41 1.37 20.35
C ALA A 343 -1.36 1.45 19.23
N PHE A 344 -1.76 1.41 17.95
CA PHE A 344 -0.86 1.66 16.82
C PHE A 344 -0.27 3.08 16.83
N ILE A 345 -1.07 4.09 17.21
CA ILE A 345 -0.60 5.46 17.37
C ILE A 345 0.47 5.56 18.48
N MET A 346 0.21 4.97 19.63
CA MET A 346 1.16 4.97 20.76
C MET A 346 2.45 4.20 20.44
N HIS A 347 2.34 3.05 19.79
CA HIS A 347 3.48 2.29 19.29
C HIS A 347 4.32 3.13 18.32
N SER A 348 3.70 3.73 17.31
CA SER A 348 4.39 4.58 16.34
C SER A 348 5.07 5.78 17.00
N LEU A 349 4.41 6.43 17.95
CA LEU A 349 5.01 7.53 18.70
C LEU A 349 6.23 7.07 19.51
N ALA A 350 6.14 5.90 20.18
CA ALA A 350 7.24 5.39 20.97
C ALA A 350 8.51 5.23 20.11
N TRP A 351 8.37 4.62 18.95
CA TRP A 351 9.48 4.32 18.03
C TRP A 351 9.86 5.46 17.07
N LEU A 352 9.17 6.59 17.13
CA LEU A 352 9.49 7.76 16.32
C LEU A 352 10.78 8.44 16.80
N ALA A 353 11.67 8.78 15.88
CA ALA A 353 12.86 9.58 16.15
C ALA A 353 12.50 10.99 16.64
N SER A 354 13.40 11.64 17.37
CA SER A 354 13.21 13.02 17.86
C SER A 354 13.02 14.04 16.72
N ASN A 355 13.67 13.81 15.56
CA ASN A 355 13.51 14.57 14.32
C ASN A 355 12.55 13.92 13.31
N GLY A 356 11.85 12.86 13.75
CA GLY A 356 10.96 12.06 12.92
C GLY A 356 9.58 12.66 12.75
N THR A 357 8.88 12.16 11.73
CA THR A 357 7.47 12.46 11.48
C THR A 357 6.73 11.15 11.24
N ALA A 358 5.61 10.95 11.95
CA ALA A 358 4.69 9.85 11.68
C ALA A 358 3.42 10.40 11.02
N ALA A 359 3.02 9.84 9.89
CA ALA A 359 1.77 10.15 9.20
C ALA A 359 0.92 8.88 9.11
N ILE A 360 -0.19 8.85 9.84
CA ILE A 360 -0.97 7.63 10.07
C ILE A 360 -2.42 7.85 9.69
N VAL A 361 -2.98 6.97 8.86
CA VAL A 361 -4.42 6.97 8.56
C VAL A 361 -5.19 6.47 9.76
N CYS A 362 -6.26 7.16 10.10
CA CYS A 362 -7.05 6.90 11.29
C CYS A 362 -8.53 6.80 10.98
N PHE A 363 -9.21 5.93 11.72
CA PHE A 363 -10.67 5.96 11.80
C PHE A 363 -11.13 7.22 12.54
N PRO A 364 -12.09 8.02 12.02
CA PRO A 364 -12.44 9.32 12.59
C PRO A 364 -12.95 9.24 14.04
N GLY A 365 -13.49 8.11 14.45
CA GLY A 365 -14.01 7.92 15.81
C GLY A 365 -12.98 8.13 16.92
N ILE A 366 -11.70 7.86 16.67
CA ILE A 366 -10.65 8.08 17.68
C ILE A 366 -10.46 9.55 18.02
N MET A 367 -10.92 10.46 17.16
CA MET A 367 -10.76 11.91 17.36
C MET A 367 -11.69 12.48 18.43
N TYR A 368 -12.85 11.82 18.72
CA TYR A 368 -13.86 12.39 19.61
C TYR A 368 -14.41 11.45 20.69
N ARG A 369 -14.16 10.13 20.61
CA ARG A 369 -14.68 9.19 21.61
C ARG A 369 -14.11 9.48 23.00
N GLY A 370 -14.91 9.26 24.03
CA GLY A 370 -14.54 9.43 25.43
C GLY A 370 -13.77 8.25 26.03
N GLY A 371 -13.62 8.24 27.34
CA GLY A 371 -13.02 7.14 28.10
C GLY A 371 -11.49 7.02 27.91
N ALA A 372 -11.00 5.81 27.65
CA ALA A 372 -9.57 5.56 27.47
C ALA A 372 -9.00 6.31 26.25
N GLU A 373 -9.77 6.37 25.14
CA GLU A 373 -9.33 7.06 23.93
C GLU A 373 -9.13 8.57 24.17
N GLN A 374 -10.02 9.22 24.95
CA GLN A 374 -9.84 10.62 25.35
C GLN A 374 -8.60 10.84 26.22
N LYS A 375 -8.32 9.94 27.16
CA LYS A 375 -7.10 10.04 27.99
C LYS A 375 -5.83 9.94 27.16
N ILE A 376 -5.80 9.07 26.16
CA ILE A 376 -4.67 8.95 25.25
C ILE A 376 -4.52 10.22 24.42
N ARG A 377 -5.63 10.77 23.84
CA ARG A 377 -5.58 12.06 23.13
C ARG A 377 -5.06 13.18 24.02
N LYS A 378 -5.55 13.24 25.24
CA LYS A 378 -5.06 14.21 26.24
C LYS A 378 -3.55 14.08 26.42
N TYR A 379 -3.03 12.86 26.63
CA TYR A 379 -1.60 12.61 26.73
C TYR A 379 -0.83 13.12 25.49
N LEU A 380 -1.31 12.79 24.30
CA LEU A 380 -0.67 13.19 23.04
C LEU A 380 -0.63 14.72 22.86
N VAL A 381 -1.69 15.43 23.21
CA VAL A 381 -1.81 16.89 23.10
C VAL A 381 -0.98 17.58 24.19
N ASP A 382 -1.09 17.16 25.44
CA ASP A 382 -0.39 17.75 26.58
C ASP A 382 1.14 17.65 26.43
N ASN A 383 1.63 16.59 25.78
CA ASN A 383 3.05 16.40 25.50
C ASN A 383 3.49 16.90 24.13
N ASN A 384 2.63 17.65 23.45
CA ASN A 384 2.95 18.32 22.18
C ASN A 384 3.36 17.38 21.04
N PHE A 385 2.73 16.18 20.94
CA PHE A 385 3.07 15.20 19.91
C PHE A 385 2.22 15.32 18.65
N ILE A 386 1.01 15.88 18.73
CA ILE A 386 0.13 16.05 17.56
C ILE A 386 0.50 17.32 16.81
N ASP A 387 0.91 17.16 15.55
CA ASP A 387 1.28 18.29 14.68
C ASP A 387 0.11 18.73 13.79
N CYS A 388 -0.59 17.76 13.17
CA CYS A 388 -1.70 18.03 12.28
C CYS A 388 -2.74 16.91 12.29
N ILE A 389 -4.01 17.29 12.10
CA ILE A 389 -5.11 16.38 11.79
C ILE A 389 -5.74 16.80 10.46
N ILE A 390 -5.84 15.86 9.52
CA ILE A 390 -6.37 16.12 8.17
C ILE A 390 -7.59 15.25 7.94
N GLN A 391 -8.75 15.85 7.68
CA GLN A 391 -9.94 15.13 7.24
C GLN A 391 -9.82 14.83 5.76
N LEU A 392 -9.93 13.55 5.39
CA LEU A 392 -9.90 13.11 4.00
C LEU A 392 -11.32 13.00 3.40
N PRO A 393 -11.43 13.01 2.06
CA PRO A 393 -12.68 12.70 1.38
C PRO A 393 -13.20 11.29 1.71
N SER A 394 -14.51 11.12 1.62
CA SER A 394 -15.13 9.79 1.66
C SER A 394 -14.79 8.98 0.41
N ASN A 395 -15.03 7.67 0.44
CA ASN A 395 -14.83 6.77 -0.70
C ASN A 395 -13.43 6.81 -1.37
N LEU A 396 -12.37 7.13 -0.63
CA LEU A 396 -10.99 7.00 -1.13
C LEU A 396 -10.52 5.56 -1.09
N PHE A 397 -10.84 4.83 -0.03
CA PHE A 397 -10.37 3.46 0.20
C PHE A 397 -11.33 2.43 -0.41
N PHE A 398 -10.77 1.35 -0.93
CA PHE A 398 -11.58 0.25 -1.44
C PHE A 398 -12.38 -0.42 -0.32
N GLY A 399 -13.60 -0.82 -0.63
CA GLY A 399 -14.48 -1.55 0.30
C GLY A 399 -15.10 -0.74 1.44
N THR A 400 -14.80 0.56 1.57
CA THR A 400 -15.40 1.44 2.58
C THR A 400 -15.77 2.81 2.03
N SER A 401 -16.91 3.34 2.49
CA SER A 401 -17.33 4.72 2.20
C SER A 401 -16.92 5.71 3.30
N ILE A 402 -16.18 5.27 4.31
CA ILE A 402 -15.83 6.08 5.47
C ILE A 402 -14.89 7.20 5.06
N ALA A 403 -15.16 8.42 5.48
CA ALA A 403 -14.23 9.54 5.39
C ALA A 403 -13.19 9.39 6.51
N THR A 404 -12.02 8.87 6.19
CA THR A 404 -10.90 8.69 7.13
C THR A 404 -10.21 10.03 7.43
N CYS A 405 -9.28 10.02 8.37
CA CYS A 405 -8.41 11.16 8.63
C CYS A 405 -6.94 10.73 8.74
N ILE A 406 -6.03 11.68 8.61
CA ILE A 406 -4.61 11.48 8.87
C ILE A 406 -4.26 12.19 10.16
N MET A 407 -3.54 11.49 11.06
CA MET A 407 -2.88 12.09 12.21
C MET A 407 -1.38 12.19 11.92
N VAL A 408 -0.84 13.39 12.02
CA VAL A 408 0.59 13.63 11.90
C VAL A 408 1.18 13.88 13.28
N LEU A 409 2.16 13.05 13.64
CA LEU A 409 2.88 13.13 14.92
C LEU A 409 4.32 13.60 14.71
N LYS A 410 4.81 14.41 15.64
CA LYS A 410 6.22 14.84 15.73
C LYS A 410 6.64 14.94 17.20
N LYS A 411 7.90 14.56 17.52
CA LYS A 411 8.48 14.76 18.85
C LYS A 411 9.17 16.12 18.99
N GLY A 412 9.73 16.65 17.91
CA GLY A 412 10.56 17.87 17.89
C GLY A 412 9.81 19.16 17.53
N LYS A 413 8.56 19.33 17.95
CA LYS A 413 7.81 20.57 17.70
C LYS A 413 8.33 21.74 18.53
N THR A 414 8.33 22.93 17.94
CA THR A 414 8.80 24.18 18.58
C THR A 414 7.67 24.98 19.21
N ASP A 415 6.43 24.74 18.83
CA ASP A 415 5.21 25.34 19.40
C ASP A 415 4.22 24.23 19.83
N ASN A 416 3.19 24.60 20.58
CA ASN A 416 2.16 23.66 21.07
C ASN A 416 0.83 23.82 20.29
N LYS A 417 0.87 24.26 19.05
CA LYS A 417 -0.30 24.42 18.20
C LYS A 417 -0.58 23.15 17.41
N VAL A 418 -1.84 22.91 17.10
CA VAL A 418 -2.27 21.80 16.24
C VAL A 418 -2.93 22.38 14.99
N LEU A 419 -2.46 21.94 13.82
CA LEU A 419 -3.07 22.31 12.55
C LEU A 419 -4.20 21.35 12.20
N PHE A 420 -5.38 21.88 11.89
CA PHE A 420 -6.52 21.14 11.38
C PHE A 420 -6.75 21.48 9.91
N ILE A 421 -6.90 20.47 9.05
CA ILE A 421 -7.14 20.65 7.61
C ILE A 421 -8.41 19.87 7.20
N ASP A 422 -9.39 20.55 6.63
CA ASP A 422 -10.55 19.92 6.02
C ASP A 422 -10.35 19.74 4.52
N ALA A 423 -9.81 18.58 4.14
CA ALA A 423 -9.65 18.19 2.76
C ALA A 423 -10.82 17.32 2.24
N SER A 424 -11.95 17.29 2.94
CA SER A 424 -13.10 16.42 2.59
C SER A 424 -13.66 16.64 1.19
N SER A 425 -13.47 17.83 0.61
CA SER A 425 -13.89 18.20 -0.74
C SER A 425 -12.76 18.10 -1.80
N GLU A 426 -11.52 17.82 -1.38
CA GLU A 426 -10.36 17.80 -2.26
C GLU A 426 -10.22 16.43 -2.96
N CYS A 427 -11.08 16.18 -3.94
CA CYS A 427 -11.04 14.94 -4.71
C CYS A 427 -11.76 15.08 -6.05
N VAL A 428 -11.48 14.12 -6.93
CA VAL A 428 -12.25 13.86 -8.15
C VAL A 428 -12.91 12.49 -8.07
N LYS A 429 -14.11 12.37 -8.62
CA LYS A 429 -14.80 11.09 -8.69
C LYS A 429 -14.32 10.27 -9.87
N VAL A 430 -13.83 9.05 -9.61
CA VAL A 430 -13.42 8.09 -10.63
C VAL A 430 -14.25 6.82 -10.46
N THR A 431 -15.20 6.59 -11.33
CA THR A 431 -16.17 5.49 -11.25
C THR A 431 -16.90 5.44 -9.89
N ASN A 432 -16.60 4.48 -9.03
CA ASN A 432 -17.24 4.29 -7.74
C ASN A 432 -16.45 4.91 -6.57
N ASN A 433 -15.18 5.24 -6.77
CA ASN A 433 -14.30 5.78 -5.75
C ASN A 433 -13.94 7.23 -6.03
N ASN A 434 -13.56 7.95 -4.97
CA ASN A 434 -12.90 9.24 -5.07
C ASN A 434 -11.38 9.03 -5.20
N LYS A 435 -10.69 10.00 -5.76
CA LYS A 435 -9.24 10.01 -5.92
C LYS A 435 -8.70 11.40 -5.63
N LEU A 436 -7.55 11.47 -4.95
CA LEU A 436 -6.78 12.72 -4.82
C LEU A 436 -5.98 12.97 -6.11
N THR A 437 -6.12 14.15 -6.67
CA THR A 437 -5.26 14.57 -7.79
C THR A 437 -3.93 15.11 -7.27
N PRO A 438 -2.88 15.23 -8.11
CA PRO A 438 -1.65 15.89 -7.72
C PRO A 438 -1.87 17.32 -7.17
N GLU A 439 -2.84 18.06 -7.71
CA GLU A 439 -3.20 19.40 -7.26
C GLU A 439 -3.81 19.37 -5.84
N ASN A 440 -4.69 18.39 -5.57
CA ASN A 440 -5.26 18.21 -4.22
C ASN A 440 -4.15 17.89 -3.20
N ILE A 441 -3.26 16.96 -3.54
CA ILE A 441 -2.12 16.59 -2.69
C ILE A 441 -1.21 17.82 -2.46
N ASN A 442 -0.85 18.55 -3.51
CA ASN A 442 -0.03 19.75 -3.41
C ASN A 442 -0.65 20.79 -2.46
N LYS A 443 -1.95 21.08 -2.61
CA LYS A 443 -2.66 22.02 -1.75
C LYS A 443 -2.58 21.62 -0.28
N ILE A 444 -2.86 20.35 0.03
CA ILE A 444 -2.81 19.84 1.41
C ILE A 444 -1.38 19.96 1.97
N VAL A 445 -0.38 19.51 1.20
CA VAL A 445 1.02 19.54 1.63
C VAL A 445 1.53 20.97 1.79
N ASP A 446 1.16 21.91 0.91
CA ASP A 446 1.56 23.30 0.99
C ASP A 446 0.99 23.99 2.23
N ILE A 447 -0.29 23.78 2.52
CA ILE A 447 -0.94 24.29 3.76
C ILE A 447 -0.26 23.71 5.00
N PHE A 448 0.02 22.39 4.99
CA PHE A 448 0.73 21.73 6.08
C PHE A 448 2.14 22.30 6.30
N ALA A 449 2.92 22.44 5.22
CA ALA A 449 4.29 22.94 5.29
C ALA A 449 4.38 24.39 5.75
N GLN A 450 3.45 25.24 5.31
CA GLN A 450 3.39 26.66 5.67
C GLN A 450 2.67 26.90 7.01
N ARG A 451 1.98 25.89 7.56
CA ARG A 451 1.07 25.99 8.72
C ARG A 451 0.06 27.13 8.52
N ALA A 452 -0.45 27.24 7.28
CA ALA A 452 -1.30 28.36 6.88
C ALA A 452 -2.75 28.18 7.34
N GLU A 453 -3.39 29.30 7.69
CA GLU A 453 -4.84 29.36 7.91
C GLU A 453 -5.56 29.76 6.61
N GLU A 454 -6.55 28.98 6.21
CA GLU A 454 -7.41 29.25 5.06
C GLU A 454 -8.87 29.04 5.45
N ALA A 455 -9.72 30.04 5.23
CA ALA A 455 -11.13 29.99 5.57
C ALA A 455 -11.80 28.76 4.94
N HIS A 456 -12.54 27.99 5.74
CA HIS A 456 -13.22 26.77 5.36
C HIS A 456 -12.30 25.61 4.91
N PHE A 457 -10.98 25.73 5.13
CA PHE A 457 -10.03 24.69 4.74
C PHE A 457 -9.05 24.32 5.86
N SER A 458 -8.49 25.30 6.57
CA SER A 458 -7.52 25.02 7.64
C SER A 458 -7.59 26.00 8.80
N HIS A 459 -7.28 25.49 10.00
CA HIS A 459 -7.20 26.27 11.22
C HIS A 459 -6.02 25.83 12.08
N LEU A 460 -5.23 26.78 12.58
CA LEU A 460 -4.10 26.54 13.46
C LEU A 460 -4.50 26.80 14.92
N ALA A 461 -5.03 25.77 15.58
CA ALA A 461 -5.56 25.87 16.93
C ALA A 461 -4.45 26.02 17.98
N GLU A 462 -4.67 26.91 18.94
CA GLU A 462 -3.85 27.01 20.14
C GLU A 462 -4.13 25.83 21.09
N TYR A 463 -3.16 25.50 21.92
CA TYR A 463 -3.32 24.42 22.93
C TYR A 463 -4.56 24.64 23.82
N SER A 464 -4.80 25.88 24.27
CA SER A 464 -5.96 26.24 25.09
C SER A 464 -7.29 25.93 24.40
N GLU A 465 -7.37 26.17 23.10
CA GLU A 465 -8.56 25.90 22.30
C GLU A 465 -8.84 24.39 22.23
N VAL A 466 -7.80 23.56 22.06
CA VAL A 466 -7.94 22.09 22.07
C VAL A 466 -8.35 21.59 23.46
N GLN A 467 -7.82 22.18 24.52
CA GLN A 467 -8.17 21.88 25.89
C GLN A 467 -9.64 22.25 26.21
N GLU A 468 -10.08 23.43 25.79
CA GLU A 468 -11.46 23.92 25.96
C GLU A 468 -12.48 23.04 25.22
N ASN A 469 -12.07 22.43 24.10
CA ASN A 469 -12.86 21.45 23.36
C ASN A 469 -12.71 20.00 23.91
N ASP A 470 -12.24 19.85 25.15
CA ASP A 470 -12.12 18.57 25.86
C ASP A 470 -11.29 17.51 25.08
N TYR A 471 -10.21 17.99 24.44
CA TYR A 471 -9.31 17.18 23.59
C TYR A 471 -10.02 16.45 22.44
N ASN A 472 -11.14 17.00 21.96
CA ASN A 472 -11.76 16.59 20.72
C ASN A 472 -10.88 17.07 19.56
N LEU A 473 -10.48 16.13 18.68
CA LEU A 473 -9.60 16.39 17.54
C LEU A 473 -10.33 16.26 16.19
N SER A 474 -11.68 16.26 16.19
CA SER A 474 -12.44 16.27 14.95
C SER A 474 -12.23 17.58 14.21
N VAL A 475 -11.83 17.51 12.94
CA VAL A 475 -11.54 18.70 12.12
C VAL A 475 -12.76 19.65 12.06
N SER A 476 -13.97 19.12 11.98
CA SER A 476 -15.20 19.92 11.97
C SER A 476 -15.47 20.73 13.25
N THR A 477 -14.71 20.50 14.32
CA THR A 477 -14.76 21.31 15.55
C THR A 477 -14.02 22.64 15.37
N TYR A 478 -13.00 22.66 14.49
CA TYR A 478 -12.05 23.78 14.32
C TYR A 478 -12.19 24.46 12.96
N VAL A 479 -12.56 23.72 11.93
CA VAL A 479 -12.74 24.25 10.57
C VAL A 479 -14.22 24.29 10.24
N GLU A 480 -14.75 25.50 10.06
CA GLU A 480 -16.14 25.69 9.68
C GLU A 480 -16.35 25.30 8.21
N ALA A 481 -17.28 24.41 7.96
CA ALA A 481 -17.63 23.99 6.60
C ALA A 481 -18.21 25.18 5.80
N LYS A 482 -17.86 25.26 4.51
CA LYS A 482 -18.45 26.26 3.62
C LYS A 482 -19.95 26.00 3.48
N ASP A 483 -20.77 27.01 3.76
CA ASP A 483 -22.22 26.93 3.55
C ASP A 483 -22.52 26.90 2.04
N THR A 484 -22.71 25.69 1.51
CA THR A 484 -23.05 25.44 0.10
C THR A 484 -24.53 25.38 -0.14
N ARG A 485 -25.36 25.60 0.88
CA ARG A 485 -26.82 25.60 0.72
C ARG A 485 -27.22 26.72 -0.21
N GLU A 486 -27.93 26.37 -1.30
CA GLU A 486 -28.56 27.38 -2.16
C GLU A 486 -29.46 28.25 -1.29
N LYS A 487 -29.25 29.57 -1.31
CA LYS A 487 -30.20 30.51 -0.73
C LYS A 487 -31.48 30.43 -1.56
N ILE A 488 -32.40 29.61 -1.13
CA ILE A 488 -33.69 29.44 -1.78
C ILE A 488 -34.43 30.75 -1.67
N ASP A 489 -34.56 31.45 -2.79
CA ASP A 489 -35.50 32.59 -2.90
C ASP A 489 -36.91 32.04 -2.92
N ILE A 490 -37.54 32.06 -1.72
CA ILE A 490 -38.89 31.53 -1.52
C ILE A 490 -39.89 32.20 -2.47
N VAL A 491 -39.69 33.48 -2.80
CA VAL A 491 -40.59 34.23 -3.69
C VAL A 491 -40.49 33.68 -5.13
N LYS A 492 -39.27 33.44 -5.61
CA LYS A 492 -39.04 32.82 -6.93
C LYS A 492 -39.52 31.37 -6.99
N LEU A 493 -39.29 30.61 -5.92
CA LEU A 493 -39.76 29.24 -5.81
C LEU A 493 -41.25 29.14 -5.84
N ASN A 494 -41.95 29.97 -5.06
CA ASN A 494 -43.43 30.04 -5.05
C ASN A 494 -43.99 30.48 -6.40
N ALA A 495 -43.36 31.45 -7.08
CA ALA A 495 -43.78 31.85 -8.42
C ALA A 495 -43.61 30.68 -9.43
N LYS A 496 -42.53 29.91 -9.33
CA LYS A 496 -42.29 28.72 -10.18
C LYS A 496 -43.30 27.60 -9.89
N ILE A 497 -43.61 27.37 -8.63
CA ILE A 497 -44.67 26.42 -8.20
C ILE A 497 -46.03 26.84 -8.77
N ALA A 498 -46.40 28.10 -8.65
CA ALA A 498 -47.63 28.60 -9.22
C ALA A 498 -47.73 28.40 -10.74
N GLN A 499 -46.62 28.63 -11.47
CA GLN A 499 -46.58 28.38 -12.92
C GLN A 499 -46.73 26.87 -13.26
N ILE A 500 -46.10 25.99 -12.49
CA ILE A 500 -46.21 24.54 -12.68
C ILE A 500 -47.65 24.07 -12.42
N VAL A 501 -48.27 24.53 -11.33
CA VAL A 501 -49.65 24.19 -10.98
C VAL A 501 -50.62 24.71 -12.05
N ALA A 502 -50.43 25.93 -12.57
CA ALA A 502 -51.26 26.45 -13.64
C ALA A 502 -51.12 25.57 -14.92
N ARG A 503 -49.91 25.16 -15.26
CA ARG A 503 -49.67 24.29 -16.41
C ARG A 503 -50.27 22.88 -16.22
N GLU A 504 -50.18 22.33 -15.01
CA GLU A 504 -50.80 21.06 -14.66
C GLU A 504 -52.33 21.11 -14.84
N ASN A 505 -52.97 22.19 -14.38
CA ASN A 505 -54.40 22.40 -14.55
C ASN A 505 -54.83 22.52 -16.00
N GLU A 506 -54.03 23.23 -16.85
CA GLU A 506 -54.27 23.30 -18.29
C GLU A 506 -54.19 21.92 -18.96
N LEU A 507 -53.16 21.13 -18.62
CA LEU A 507 -52.99 19.78 -19.17
C LEU A 507 -54.11 18.85 -18.72
N ARG A 508 -54.54 18.96 -17.47
CA ARG A 508 -55.65 18.18 -16.92
C ARG A 508 -56.96 18.50 -17.64
N ALA A 509 -57.25 19.79 -17.84
CA ALA A 509 -58.45 20.21 -18.58
C ALA A 509 -58.43 19.70 -20.05
N ALA A 510 -57.26 19.71 -20.69
CA ALA A 510 -57.12 19.18 -22.03
C ALA A 510 -57.31 17.64 -22.09
N ILE A 511 -56.86 16.93 -21.08
CA ILE A 511 -57.10 15.47 -20.96
C ILE A 511 -58.59 15.20 -20.73
N ASP A 512 -59.23 15.93 -19.83
CA ASP A 512 -60.67 15.79 -19.56
C ASP A 512 -61.51 16.04 -20.82
N GLN A 513 -61.11 17.01 -21.66
CA GLN A 513 -61.76 17.28 -22.93
C GLN A 513 -61.59 16.12 -23.94
N ILE A 514 -60.39 15.56 -24.04
CA ILE A 514 -60.11 14.39 -24.90
C ILE A 514 -60.93 13.18 -24.42
N VAL A 515 -60.97 12.95 -23.11
CA VAL A 515 -61.77 11.84 -22.54
C VAL A 515 -63.25 12.03 -22.85
N ALA A 516 -63.80 13.24 -22.73
CA ALA A 516 -65.18 13.54 -23.07
C ALA A 516 -65.50 13.32 -24.56
N GLU A 517 -64.52 13.59 -25.47
CA GLU A 517 -64.63 13.32 -26.91
C GLU A 517 -64.59 11.83 -27.26
N ILE A 518 -63.98 11.02 -26.40
CA ILE A 518 -63.89 9.55 -26.60
C ILE A 518 -65.11 8.82 -26.00
N GLU A 519 -65.68 9.37 -24.93
CA GLU A 519 -66.84 8.80 -24.23
C GLU A 519 -68.20 9.22 -24.81
N GLY A 520 -68.23 10.30 -25.65
CA GLY A 520 -69.45 10.77 -26.34
C GLY A 520 -69.58 10.21 -27.72
#